data_cf5a0dfae4cf47d1884774f23a76e06e
#
_entry.id   cf5a0dfae4cf47d1884774f23a76e06e
#
_cell.length_a   1.000
_cell.length_b   1.000
_cell.length_c   1.000
_cell.angle_alpha   90.00
_cell.angle_beta   90.00
_cell.angle_gamma   90.00
#
_symmetry.space_group_name_H-M   'P 1'
#
loop_
_entity.id
_entity.type
_entity.pdbx_description
1 polymer ?
#
loop_
_entity_poly.entity_id
_entity_poly.type
_entity_poly.pdbx_seq_one_letter_code
_entity_poly.pdbx_strand_id
1 'polypeptide(L)'
;MKRRDFLKNSLAASALVSLSCAATAQEHASQKAPVQEYYELRAYRLKSAATEPMLDEFLSKAALPAFNRLGIKPVGVFGEIQPKDPPTVFVLIPYANPAQYAGAVHHVAADPDYLKAGAAYLGTPKSNPVYDRIDSWFMLAFAGMPKIVLPAYSKERKPRLFEMRTYESYSESKALKKVAMFNNGEIDAMHEVGLAPIFYGQALTGPNLPHLTYMTSAENEEAHKKHWDAFGKHPKWDQLKNDPQYADTVSKITKWFLTPKPYSQI
;
A
#
# COMPACT_ATOMS: atom_id res chain seq x y z
N MET A 1 -1.91 38.72 59.99
CA MET A 1 -2.58 37.41 59.98
C MET A 1 -1.65 36.37 59.43
N LYS A 2 -1.25 35.37 60.24
CA LYS A 2 -0.08 34.48 59.94
C LYS A 2 -0.54 33.26 59.18
N ARG A 3 0.25 32.89 58.17
CA ARG A 3 0.07 31.76 57.22
C ARG A 3 -0.09 30.34 57.85
N ARG A 4 -0.34 30.23 59.17
CA ARG A 4 -0.35 28.97 59.88
C ARG A 4 -1.76 28.41 60.22
N ASP A 5 -2.80 29.14 59.97
CA ASP A 5 -4.17 28.72 60.35
C ASP A 5 -4.99 28.11 59.22
N PHE A 6 -4.44 28.05 57.99
CA PHE A 6 -5.10 27.44 56.84
C PHE A 6 -4.93 25.91 56.73
N LEU A 7 -3.98 25.35 57.51
CA LEU A 7 -3.61 23.92 57.40
C LEU A 7 -4.25 23.02 58.48
N LYS A 8 -5.11 23.55 59.32
CA LYS A 8 -5.73 22.76 60.40
C LYS A 8 -7.21 22.37 60.18
N ASN A 9 -7.85 22.89 59.16
CA ASN A 9 -9.27 22.60 58.89
C ASN A 9 -9.53 21.73 57.68
N SER A 10 -8.53 21.05 57.10
CA SER A 10 -8.67 20.18 55.97
C SER A 10 -8.55 18.68 56.25
N LEU A 11 -8.61 18.29 57.53
CA LEU A 11 -8.38 16.89 57.94
C LEU A 11 -9.56 16.23 58.70
N ALA A 12 -10.78 16.71 58.49
CA ALA A 12 -11.95 16.15 59.15
C ALA A 12 -13.19 16.03 58.24
N ALA A 13 -13.04 15.61 56.98
CA ALA A 13 -14.16 15.25 56.13
C ALA A 13 -13.77 14.23 55.02
N SER A 14 -13.08 13.16 55.39
CA SER A 14 -12.75 12.07 54.49
C SER A 14 -12.98 10.72 55.16
N ALA A 15 -14.18 10.52 55.63
CA ALA A 15 -14.65 9.19 55.98
C ALA A 15 -16.13 9.08 55.64
N LEU A 16 -16.48 8.02 54.89
CA LEU A 16 -17.83 7.58 54.54
C LEU A 16 -18.40 8.19 53.22
N VAL A 17 -17.90 7.79 52.06
CA VAL A 17 -18.71 7.25 50.97
C VAL A 17 -17.85 6.28 50.16
N SER A 18 -17.63 5.09 50.71
CA SER A 18 -17.30 3.90 49.94
C SER A 18 -18.61 3.23 49.52
N LEU A 19 -19.33 3.81 48.58
CA LEU A 19 -20.39 3.13 47.83
C LEU A 19 -19.85 2.79 46.44
N SER A 20 -19.50 1.49 46.31
CA SER A 20 -19.85 0.62 45.18
C SER A 20 -20.18 1.32 43.88
N CYS A 21 -19.17 1.82 43.15
CA CYS A 21 -19.18 1.77 41.70
C CYS A 21 -18.42 0.48 41.32
N ALA A 22 -19.12 -0.66 41.44
CA ALA A 22 -18.80 -1.77 40.56
C ALA A 22 -19.14 -1.31 39.14
N ALA A 23 -18.25 -0.47 38.54
CA ALA A 23 -18.22 -0.29 37.15
C ALA A 23 -17.97 -1.69 36.57
N THR A 24 -18.99 -2.29 36.01
CA THR A 24 -18.87 -3.36 35.04
C THR A 24 -17.96 -2.80 33.95
N ALA A 25 -16.67 -2.98 34.12
CA ALA A 25 -15.72 -2.96 33.03
C ALA A 25 -16.17 -4.11 32.13
N GLN A 26 -17.06 -3.77 31.22
CA GLN A 26 -17.36 -4.59 30.09
C GLN A 26 -16.02 -4.70 29.36
N GLU A 27 -15.33 -5.83 29.55
CA GLU A 27 -14.23 -6.24 28.74
C GLU A 27 -14.77 -6.26 27.29
N HIS A 28 -14.66 -5.12 26.63
CA HIS A 28 -14.60 -5.11 25.20
C HIS A 28 -13.35 -5.93 24.92
N ALA A 29 -13.53 -7.20 24.62
CA ALA A 29 -12.52 -8.02 23.99
C ALA A 29 -12.07 -7.21 22.78
N SER A 30 -10.94 -6.52 22.94
CA SER A 30 -10.27 -5.81 21.86
C SER A 30 -9.94 -6.89 20.86
N GLN A 31 -10.81 -7.10 19.87
CA GLN A 31 -10.46 -7.87 18.70
C GLN A 31 -9.23 -7.18 18.16
N LYS A 32 -8.09 -7.82 18.35
CA LYS A 32 -6.79 -7.31 17.90
C LYS A 32 -6.95 -7.03 16.42
N ALA A 33 -6.94 -5.76 16.05
CA ALA A 33 -7.09 -5.37 14.64
C ALA A 33 -6.11 -6.19 13.79
N PRO A 34 -6.52 -6.68 12.62
CA PRO A 34 -5.65 -7.49 11.78
C PRO A 34 -4.35 -6.73 11.54
N VAL A 35 -3.22 -7.43 11.69
CA VAL A 35 -1.91 -6.83 11.45
C VAL A 35 -1.80 -6.47 9.97
N GLN A 36 -1.82 -5.18 9.68
CA GLN A 36 -1.74 -4.64 8.33
C GLN A 36 -0.30 -4.61 7.86
N GLU A 37 -0.08 -5.00 6.61
CA GLU A 37 1.18 -4.80 5.91
C GLU A 37 1.40 -3.33 5.57
N TYR A 38 2.65 -3.01 5.30
CA TYR A 38 3.05 -1.74 4.71
C TYR A 38 3.61 -2.00 3.31
N TYR A 39 3.40 -1.08 2.41
CA TYR A 39 3.85 -1.20 1.04
C TYR A 39 4.75 -0.04 0.67
N GLU A 40 5.85 -0.34 0.00
CA GLU A 40 6.56 0.64 -0.78
C GLU A 40 6.26 0.41 -2.26
N LEU A 41 5.73 1.42 -2.92
CA LEU A 41 5.59 1.45 -4.37
C LEU A 41 6.68 2.36 -4.92
N ARG A 42 7.59 1.81 -5.71
CA ARG A 42 8.61 2.57 -6.44
C ARG A 42 8.22 2.71 -7.89
N ALA A 43 8.39 3.91 -8.45
CA ALA A 43 8.33 4.15 -9.89
C ALA A 43 9.71 4.57 -10.38
N TYR A 44 10.38 3.68 -11.10
CA TYR A 44 11.64 3.97 -11.76
C TYR A 44 11.35 4.63 -13.10
N ARG A 45 11.52 5.95 -13.18
CA ARG A 45 11.43 6.71 -14.42
C ARG A 45 12.75 6.54 -15.17
N LEU A 46 12.76 5.66 -16.15
CA LEU A 46 13.99 5.31 -16.85
C LEU A 46 14.53 6.49 -17.65
N LYS A 47 15.81 6.47 -17.93
CA LYS A 47 16.47 7.46 -18.80
C LYS A 47 16.08 7.28 -20.25
N SER A 48 15.92 6.03 -20.67
CA SER A 48 15.45 5.60 -21.98
C SER A 48 15.03 4.14 -21.92
N ALA A 49 14.33 3.64 -22.92
CA ALA A 49 14.01 2.22 -23.06
C ALA A 49 15.27 1.34 -23.10
N ALA A 50 16.39 1.84 -23.63
CA ALA A 50 17.66 1.12 -23.71
C ALA A 50 18.29 0.81 -22.32
N THR A 51 17.88 1.52 -21.26
CA THR A 51 18.41 1.29 -19.90
C THR A 51 17.59 0.27 -19.12
N GLU A 52 16.41 -0.12 -19.59
CA GLU A 52 15.51 -1.08 -18.92
C GLU A 52 16.15 -2.45 -18.70
N PRO A 53 16.91 -3.07 -19.62
CA PRO A 53 17.55 -4.35 -19.38
C PRO A 53 18.52 -4.35 -18.18
N MET A 54 19.25 -3.25 -17.94
CA MET A 54 20.12 -3.13 -16.77
C MET A 54 19.34 -3.09 -15.47
N LEU A 55 18.19 -2.38 -15.44
CA LEU A 55 17.31 -2.40 -14.28
C LEU A 55 16.70 -3.78 -14.07
N ASP A 56 16.24 -4.46 -15.13
CA ASP A 56 15.67 -5.79 -15.07
C ASP A 56 16.69 -6.83 -14.53
N GLU A 57 17.93 -6.74 -14.97
CA GLU A 57 19.01 -7.60 -14.46
C GLU A 57 19.26 -7.35 -12.98
N PHE A 58 19.38 -6.10 -12.57
CA PHE A 58 19.55 -5.72 -11.17
C PHE A 58 18.38 -6.19 -10.29
N LEU A 59 17.15 -5.92 -10.71
CA LEU A 59 15.97 -6.32 -9.93
C LEU A 59 15.87 -7.85 -9.83
N SER A 60 16.07 -8.58 -10.93
CA SER A 60 15.90 -10.04 -10.95
C SER A 60 17.04 -10.79 -10.25
N LYS A 61 18.29 -10.36 -10.39
CA LYS A 61 19.46 -11.09 -9.90
C LYS A 61 20.01 -10.59 -8.57
N ALA A 62 19.77 -9.35 -8.21
CA ALA A 62 20.28 -8.75 -6.98
C ALA A 62 19.18 -8.36 -6.00
N ALA A 63 18.27 -7.44 -6.36
CA ALA A 63 17.34 -6.83 -5.42
C ALA A 63 16.29 -7.83 -4.89
N LEU A 64 15.56 -8.55 -5.76
CA LEU A 64 14.53 -9.50 -5.34
C LEU A 64 15.11 -10.63 -4.48
N PRO A 65 16.23 -11.30 -4.84
CA PRO A 65 16.86 -12.30 -3.98
C PRO A 65 17.24 -11.73 -2.60
N ALA A 66 17.78 -10.50 -2.54
CA ALA A 66 18.13 -9.86 -1.27
C ALA A 66 16.89 -9.58 -0.40
N PHE A 67 15.82 -9.02 -0.97
CA PHE A 67 14.55 -8.84 -0.27
C PHE A 67 13.99 -10.17 0.25
N ASN A 68 14.02 -11.22 -0.57
CA ASN A 68 13.53 -12.55 -0.17
C ASN A 68 14.32 -13.14 1.01
N ARG A 69 15.65 -12.94 1.09
CA ARG A 69 16.46 -13.35 2.25
C ARG A 69 16.05 -12.64 3.55
N LEU A 70 15.51 -11.42 3.43
CA LEU A 70 14.94 -10.67 4.56
C LEU A 70 13.48 -11.02 4.86
N GLY A 71 12.91 -12.02 4.17
CA GLY A 71 11.49 -12.38 4.30
C GLY A 71 10.52 -11.39 3.65
N ILE A 72 11.03 -10.43 2.86
CA ILE A 72 10.24 -9.43 2.15
C ILE A 72 9.80 -10.03 0.81
N LYS A 73 8.57 -10.52 0.77
CA LYS A 73 7.96 -11.20 -0.40
C LYS A 73 6.44 -11.31 -0.24
N PRO A 74 5.65 -11.38 -1.38
CA PRO A 74 6.10 -11.32 -2.77
C PRO A 74 6.42 -9.89 -3.22
N VAL A 75 7.48 -9.68 -3.99
CA VAL A 75 7.82 -8.41 -4.62
C VAL A 75 7.29 -8.40 -6.05
N GLY A 76 6.44 -7.42 -6.37
CA GLY A 76 5.89 -7.23 -7.71
C GLY A 76 6.76 -6.30 -8.55
N VAL A 77 7.01 -6.66 -9.81
CA VAL A 77 7.68 -5.79 -10.78
C VAL A 77 6.86 -5.74 -12.06
N PHE A 78 6.57 -4.53 -12.52
CA PHE A 78 5.63 -4.30 -13.61
C PHE A 78 6.15 -3.25 -14.59
N GLY A 79 5.91 -3.50 -15.88
CA GLY A 79 6.03 -2.51 -16.94
C GLY A 79 4.65 -2.05 -17.42
N GLU A 80 4.58 -0.88 -18.07
CA GLU A 80 3.35 -0.40 -18.70
C GLU A 80 3.05 -1.24 -19.96
N ILE A 81 1.77 -1.56 -20.20
CA ILE A 81 1.34 -2.29 -21.43
C ILE A 81 1.59 -1.44 -22.67
N GLN A 82 1.38 -0.13 -22.55
CA GLN A 82 1.70 0.85 -23.58
C GLN A 82 2.67 1.88 -22.98
N PRO A 83 3.97 1.54 -22.93
CA PRO A 83 4.94 2.39 -22.29
C PRO A 83 5.09 3.72 -23.04
N LYS A 84 5.24 4.80 -22.27
CA LYS A 84 5.73 6.07 -22.78
C LYS A 84 7.22 5.95 -23.04
N ASP A 85 7.79 6.87 -23.80
CA ASP A 85 9.23 7.01 -23.93
C ASP A 85 9.68 8.29 -23.21
N PRO A 86 10.51 8.20 -22.17
CA PRO A 86 11.05 6.98 -21.55
C PRO A 86 10.00 6.21 -20.70
N PRO A 87 10.14 4.88 -20.59
CA PRO A 87 9.19 4.06 -19.84
C PRO A 87 9.37 4.16 -18.33
N THR A 88 8.32 3.73 -17.61
CA THR A 88 8.35 3.60 -16.14
C THR A 88 8.24 2.14 -15.74
N VAL A 89 9.10 1.68 -14.83
CA VAL A 89 9.01 0.37 -14.18
C VAL A 89 8.53 0.57 -12.75
N PHE A 90 7.45 -0.15 -12.39
CA PHE A 90 6.88 -0.11 -11.04
C PHE A 90 7.34 -1.32 -10.24
N VAL A 91 7.69 -1.09 -8.97
CA VAL A 91 8.08 -2.14 -8.02
C VAL A 91 7.25 -2.01 -6.76
N LEU A 92 6.46 -3.04 -6.43
CA LEU A 92 5.65 -3.13 -5.21
C LEU A 92 6.34 -4.04 -4.21
N ILE A 93 6.68 -3.51 -3.04
CA ILE A 93 7.46 -4.20 -2.01
C ILE A 93 6.63 -4.23 -0.71
N PRO A 94 6.22 -5.40 -0.20
CA PRO A 94 5.52 -5.51 1.07
C PRO A 94 6.48 -5.55 2.25
N TYR A 95 6.09 -4.95 3.36
CA TYR A 95 6.79 -4.99 4.63
C TYR A 95 5.83 -5.38 5.76
N ALA A 96 6.28 -6.19 6.71
CA ALA A 96 5.47 -6.57 7.86
C ALA A 96 5.23 -5.40 8.82
N ASN A 97 6.12 -4.41 8.85
CA ASN A 97 6.07 -3.24 9.71
C ASN A 97 7.05 -2.14 9.27
N PRO A 98 6.91 -0.89 9.79
CA PRO A 98 7.80 0.21 9.42
C PRO A 98 9.27 -0.02 9.78
N ALA A 99 9.57 -0.78 10.84
CA ALA A 99 10.95 -1.07 11.21
C ALA A 99 11.66 -1.96 10.17
N GLN A 100 10.93 -2.94 9.59
CA GLN A 100 11.45 -3.74 8.49
C GLN A 100 11.74 -2.87 7.25
N TYR A 101 10.85 -1.94 6.91
CA TYR A 101 11.09 -0.96 5.84
C TYR A 101 12.36 -0.15 6.10
N ALA A 102 12.48 0.46 7.27
CA ALA A 102 13.62 1.31 7.63
C ALA A 102 14.95 0.51 7.66
N GLY A 103 14.91 -0.74 8.12
CA GLY A 103 16.10 -1.60 8.21
C GLY A 103 16.51 -2.23 6.87
N ALA A 104 15.58 -2.41 5.95
CA ALA A 104 15.83 -3.16 4.69
C ALA A 104 16.98 -2.57 3.87
N VAL A 105 17.07 -1.24 3.77
CA VAL A 105 18.13 -0.55 3.02
C VAL A 105 19.52 -0.92 3.54
N HIS A 106 19.71 -0.89 4.86
CA HIS A 106 20.99 -1.21 5.48
C HIS A 106 21.34 -2.70 5.35
N HIS A 107 20.38 -3.58 5.55
CA HIS A 107 20.60 -5.02 5.43
C HIS A 107 20.93 -5.43 3.99
N VAL A 108 20.22 -4.88 3.00
CA VAL A 108 20.51 -5.14 1.59
C VAL A 108 21.87 -4.57 1.18
N ALA A 109 22.22 -3.36 1.63
CA ALA A 109 23.52 -2.75 1.34
C ALA A 109 24.72 -3.50 1.96
N ALA A 110 24.48 -4.32 2.99
CA ALA A 110 25.50 -5.17 3.62
C ALA A 110 25.54 -6.60 3.03
N ASP A 111 24.65 -6.96 2.12
CA ASP A 111 24.55 -8.29 1.54
C ASP A 111 25.59 -8.48 0.43
N PRO A 112 26.59 -9.39 0.57
CA PRO A 112 27.64 -9.58 -0.41
C PRO A 112 27.12 -10.06 -1.78
N ASP A 113 26.09 -10.90 -1.79
CA ASP A 113 25.50 -11.42 -3.04
C ASP A 113 24.77 -10.32 -3.79
N TYR A 114 24.08 -9.44 -3.07
CA TYR A 114 23.44 -8.25 -3.65
C TYR A 114 24.49 -7.33 -4.29
N LEU A 115 25.57 -7.03 -3.56
CA LEU A 115 26.63 -6.16 -4.04
C LEU A 115 27.31 -6.74 -5.28
N LYS A 116 27.60 -8.05 -5.27
CA LYS A 116 28.23 -8.76 -6.38
C LYS A 116 27.30 -8.80 -7.61
N ALA A 117 26.07 -9.25 -7.44
CA ALA A 117 25.12 -9.40 -8.56
C ALA A 117 24.64 -8.04 -9.09
N GLY A 118 24.56 -7.02 -8.23
CA GLY A 118 24.12 -5.67 -8.58
C GLY A 118 25.23 -4.74 -9.04
N ALA A 119 26.49 -5.17 -9.10
CA ALA A 119 27.64 -4.28 -9.27
C ALA A 119 27.53 -3.34 -10.49
N ALA A 120 27.03 -3.81 -11.63
CA ALA A 120 26.89 -3.00 -12.83
C ALA A 120 25.89 -1.83 -12.62
N TYR A 121 24.75 -2.11 -12.01
CA TYR A 121 23.72 -1.10 -11.71
C TYR A 121 24.18 -0.16 -10.59
N LEU A 122 24.72 -0.72 -9.50
CA LEU A 122 25.16 0.07 -8.33
C LEU A 122 26.36 0.96 -8.64
N GLY A 123 27.21 0.55 -9.59
CA GLY A 123 28.37 1.30 -10.06
C GLY A 123 28.08 2.23 -11.25
N THR A 124 26.81 2.47 -11.60
CA THR A 124 26.42 3.28 -12.76
C THR A 124 27.01 4.71 -12.65
N PRO A 125 27.77 5.17 -13.67
CA PRO A 125 28.38 6.47 -13.66
C PRO A 125 27.35 7.60 -13.94
N LYS A 126 27.64 8.80 -13.44
CA LYS A 126 26.82 10.00 -13.68
C LYS A 126 26.57 10.27 -15.19
N SER A 127 27.50 9.91 -16.04
CA SER A 127 27.42 10.12 -17.49
C SER A 127 26.43 9.22 -18.21
N ASN A 128 26.03 8.09 -17.56
CA ASN A 128 25.09 7.14 -18.14
C ASN A 128 24.15 6.55 -17.07
N PRO A 129 23.26 7.36 -16.50
CA PRO A 129 22.32 6.90 -15.46
C PRO A 129 21.26 5.97 -16.05
N VAL A 130 20.83 4.99 -15.26
CA VAL A 130 19.78 4.06 -15.65
C VAL A 130 18.39 4.73 -15.63
N TYR A 131 18.18 5.62 -14.69
CA TYR A 131 16.93 6.34 -14.50
C TYR A 131 17.19 7.84 -14.26
N ASP A 132 16.18 8.65 -14.51
CA ASP A 132 16.19 10.08 -14.15
C ASP A 132 15.77 10.26 -12.69
N ARG A 133 14.78 9.45 -12.23
CA ARG A 133 14.19 9.56 -10.89
C ARG A 133 13.59 8.24 -10.43
N ILE A 134 13.60 8.05 -9.13
CA ILE A 134 12.76 7.06 -8.44
C ILE A 134 11.79 7.86 -7.59
N ASP A 135 10.49 7.77 -7.89
CA ASP A 135 9.45 8.20 -6.96
C ASP A 135 9.12 7.01 -6.05
N SER A 136 8.91 7.26 -4.77
CA SER A 136 8.56 6.24 -3.80
C SER A 136 7.40 6.71 -2.93
N TRP A 137 6.44 5.82 -2.73
CA TRP A 137 5.30 5.99 -1.82
C TRP A 137 5.36 4.90 -0.76
N PHE A 138 5.26 5.30 0.50
CA PHE A 138 5.11 4.37 1.61
C PHE A 138 3.66 4.39 2.07
N MET A 139 3.01 3.23 2.13
CA MET A 139 1.57 3.09 2.30
C MET A 139 1.24 2.09 3.40
N LEU A 140 0.12 2.30 4.08
CA LEU A 140 -0.50 1.34 5.00
C LEU A 140 -1.57 0.56 4.24
N ALA A 141 -1.55 -0.77 4.33
CA ALA A 141 -2.62 -1.62 3.80
C ALA A 141 -3.99 -1.24 4.38
N PHE A 142 -5.08 -1.45 3.63
CA PHE A 142 -6.42 -1.23 4.17
C PHE A 142 -6.80 -2.32 5.18
N ALA A 143 -7.63 -1.98 6.16
CA ALA A 143 -8.10 -2.94 7.16
C ALA A 143 -8.93 -4.08 6.53
N GLY A 144 -9.73 -3.78 5.49
CA GLY A 144 -10.52 -4.76 4.75
C GLY A 144 -9.69 -5.70 3.86
N MET A 145 -8.43 -5.34 3.58
CA MET A 145 -7.48 -6.19 2.87
C MET A 145 -6.07 -5.92 3.40
N PRO A 146 -5.73 -6.50 4.57
CA PRO A 146 -4.54 -6.11 5.32
C PRO A 146 -3.22 -6.64 4.74
N LYS A 147 -3.26 -7.48 3.71
CA LYS A 147 -2.10 -8.12 3.09
C LYS A 147 -2.29 -8.27 1.58
N ILE A 148 -1.17 -8.41 0.85
CA ILE A 148 -1.19 -8.80 -0.56
C ILE A 148 -1.92 -10.13 -0.73
N VAL A 149 -2.83 -10.19 -1.71
CA VAL A 149 -3.51 -11.41 -2.15
C VAL A 149 -3.19 -11.68 -3.60
N LEU A 150 -2.77 -12.91 -3.90
CA LEU A 150 -2.48 -13.34 -5.27
C LEU A 150 -3.64 -14.20 -5.79
N PRO A 151 -4.31 -13.82 -6.91
CA PRO A 151 -5.26 -14.67 -7.59
C PRO A 151 -4.60 -15.98 -8.08
N ALA A 152 -5.42 -17.01 -8.32
CA ALA A 152 -4.93 -18.31 -8.75
C ALA A 152 -4.08 -18.23 -10.03
N TYR A 153 -4.55 -17.50 -11.04
CA TYR A 153 -3.83 -17.32 -12.30
C TYR A 153 -2.48 -16.58 -12.13
N SER A 154 -2.33 -15.71 -11.11
CA SER A 154 -1.02 -15.11 -10.76
C SER A 154 -0.07 -16.15 -10.18
N LYS A 155 -0.57 -17.01 -9.27
CA LYS A 155 0.22 -18.11 -8.68
C LYS A 155 0.68 -19.10 -9.75
N GLU A 156 -0.17 -19.38 -10.73
CA GLU A 156 0.10 -20.26 -11.86
C GLU A 156 0.90 -19.60 -12.98
N ARG A 157 1.24 -18.32 -12.85
CA ARG A 157 1.95 -17.51 -13.84
C ARG A 157 1.29 -17.47 -15.21
N LYS A 158 -0.03 -17.61 -15.28
CA LYS A 158 -0.80 -17.44 -16.50
C LYS A 158 -0.75 -16.01 -17.02
N PRO A 159 -1.04 -15.79 -18.32
CA PRO A 159 -1.20 -14.45 -18.87
C PRO A 159 -2.19 -13.65 -18.02
N ARG A 160 -1.84 -12.42 -17.71
CA ARG A 160 -2.63 -11.53 -16.87
C ARG A 160 -2.23 -10.08 -17.08
N LEU A 161 -3.15 -9.19 -16.81
CA LEU A 161 -2.91 -7.75 -16.75
C LEU A 161 -3.26 -7.21 -15.37
N PHE A 162 -2.72 -6.06 -15.05
CA PHE A 162 -3.00 -5.32 -13.84
C PHE A 162 -3.48 -3.91 -14.18
N GLU A 163 -4.46 -3.42 -13.43
CA GLU A 163 -4.80 -2.01 -13.42
C GLU A 163 -4.46 -1.43 -12.05
N MET A 164 -3.50 -0.52 -12.01
CA MET A 164 -3.16 0.26 -10.83
C MET A 164 -3.85 1.61 -10.89
N ARG A 165 -4.51 2.01 -9.81
CA ARG A 165 -5.19 3.30 -9.69
C ARG A 165 -4.73 4.05 -8.47
N THR A 166 -4.44 5.33 -8.63
CA THR A 166 -4.24 6.29 -7.54
C THR A 166 -5.39 7.28 -7.51
N TYR A 167 -5.98 7.45 -6.34
CA TYR A 167 -7.04 8.41 -6.07
C TYR A 167 -6.52 9.49 -5.14
N GLU A 168 -6.24 10.67 -5.68
CA GLU A 168 -5.91 11.86 -4.92
C GLU A 168 -7.18 12.48 -4.31
N SER A 169 -7.07 13.11 -3.17
CA SER A 169 -8.21 13.71 -2.45
C SER A 169 -7.95 15.19 -2.18
N TYR A 170 -9.04 15.95 -1.93
CA TYR A 170 -8.97 17.38 -1.65
C TYR A 170 -8.43 17.72 -0.26
N SER A 171 -8.45 16.75 0.67
CA SER A 171 -7.92 16.90 2.03
C SER A 171 -7.69 15.53 2.66
N GLU A 172 -6.95 15.49 3.76
CA GLU A 172 -6.68 14.28 4.55
C GLU A 172 -7.99 13.65 5.05
N SER A 173 -8.95 14.46 5.48
CA SER A 173 -10.27 13.98 5.92
C SER A 173 -11.04 13.31 4.78
N LYS A 174 -10.98 13.87 3.56
CA LYS A 174 -11.62 13.29 2.37
C LYS A 174 -10.92 11.99 1.95
N ALA A 175 -9.60 11.93 2.05
CA ALA A 175 -8.83 10.70 1.79
C ALA A 175 -9.23 9.58 2.77
N LEU A 176 -9.30 9.87 4.07
CA LEU A 176 -9.74 8.91 5.09
C LEU A 176 -11.18 8.42 4.85
N LYS A 177 -12.09 9.32 4.43
CA LYS A 177 -13.45 8.92 4.05
C LYS A 177 -13.46 7.99 2.82
N LYS A 178 -12.60 8.24 1.82
CA LYS A 178 -12.51 7.32 0.67
C LYS A 178 -11.94 5.96 1.07
N VAL A 179 -10.94 5.90 1.96
CA VAL A 179 -10.46 4.63 2.55
C VAL A 179 -11.58 3.93 3.32
N ALA A 180 -12.37 4.66 4.12
CA ALA A 180 -13.52 4.10 4.83
C ALA A 180 -14.59 3.55 3.87
N MET A 181 -14.86 4.22 2.75
CA MET A 181 -15.78 3.74 1.71
C MET A 181 -15.36 2.37 1.17
N PHE A 182 -14.08 2.19 0.87
CA PHE A 182 -13.53 0.89 0.46
C PHE A 182 -13.75 -0.18 1.54
N ASN A 183 -13.38 0.12 2.79
CA ASN A 183 -13.53 -0.82 3.91
C ASN A 183 -15.00 -1.13 4.27
N ASN A 184 -15.94 -0.26 3.92
CA ASN A 184 -17.38 -0.40 4.22
C ASN A 184 -18.16 -1.12 3.12
N GLY A 185 -17.47 -1.84 2.22
CA GLY A 185 -18.08 -2.75 1.26
C GLY A 185 -17.72 -2.53 -0.21
N GLU A 186 -16.94 -1.50 -0.57
CA GLU A 186 -16.45 -1.36 -1.95
C GLU A 186 -15.50 -2.53 -2.30
N ILE A 187 -14.63 -2.94 -1.35
CA ILE A 187 -13.75 -4.11 -1.50
C ILE A 187 -14.56 -5.38 -1.75
N ASP A 188 -15.59 -5.64 -0.93
CA ASP A 188 -16.44 -6.84 -1.08
C ASP A 188 -17.14 -6.84 -2.44
N ALA A 189 -17.75 -5.71 -2.83
CA ALA A 189 -18.40 -5.57 -4.12
C ALA A 189 -17.44 -5.81 -5.30
N MET A 190 -16.19 -5.36 -5.20
CA MET A 190 -15.16 -5.63 -6.22
C MET A 190 -14.82 -7.13 -6.31
N HIS A 191 -14.70 -7.80 -5.16
CA HIS A 191 -14.46 -9.24 -5.11
C HIS A 191 -15.62 -10.05 -5.71
N GLU A 192 -16.86 -9.71 -5.37
CA GLU A 192 -18.07 -10.41 -5.80
C GLU A 192 -18.23 -10.40 -7.32
N VAL A 193 -17.77 -9.36 -8.01
CA VAL A 193 -17.85 -9.26 -9.47
C VAL A 193 -16.62 -9.81 -10.21
N GLY A 194 -15.65 -10.36 -9.47
CA GLY A 194 -14.42 -10.95 -10.04
C GLY A 194 -13.28 -9.96 -10.29
N LEU A 195 -13.40 -8.69 -9.91
CA LEU A 195 -12.24 -7.83 -9.80
C LEU A 195 -11.32 -8.42 -8.72
N ALA A 196 -10.12 -8.84 -9.12
CA ALA A 196 -9.18 -9.53 -8.26
C ALA A 196 -8.13 -8.54 -7.73
N PRO A 197 -8.38 -7.87 -6.59
CA PRO A 197 -7.44 -6.92 -6.03
C PRO A 197 -6.19 -7.63 -5.52
N ILE A 198 -5.05 -6.97 -5.71
CA ILE A 198 -3.74 -7.41 -5.24
C ILE A 198 -3.40 -6.73 -3.91
N PHE A 199 -3.65 -5.43 -3.82
CA PHE A 199 -3.46 -4.63 -2.62
C PHE A 199 -4.30 -3.35 -2.66
N TYR A 200 -4.54 -2.79 -1.48
CA TYR A 200 -5.01 -1.42 -1.27
C TYR A 200 -4.09 -0.75 -0.27
N GLY A 201 -3.61 0.44 -0.56
CA GLY A 201 -2.69 1.20 0.29
C GLY A 201 -3.10 2.66 0.46
N GLN A 202 -3.18 3.10 1.72
CA GLN A 202 -3.28 4.51 2.06
C GLN A 202 -1.87 5.11 2.10
N ALA A 203 -1.60 6.12 1.30
CA ALA A 203 -0.29 6.78 1.32
C ALA A 203 -0.05 7.52 2.64
N LEU A 204 1.07 7.20 3.28
CA LEU A 204 1.56 7.85 4.49
C LEU A 204 2.60 8.91 4.16
N THR A 205 3.41 8.66 3.11
CA THR A 205 4.43 9.57 2.60
C THR A 205 4.68 9.33 1.12
N GLY A 206 5.17 10.33 0.43
CA GLY A 206 5.47 10.30 -1.00
C GLY A 206 4.89 11.50 -1.75
N PRO A 207 5.06 11.56 -3.07
CA PRO A 207 4.46 12.59 -3.92
C PRO A 207 2.92 12.58 -3.92
N ASN A 208 2.31 13.76 -4.15
CA ASN A 208 0.87 13.94 -4.42
C ASN A 208 -0.07 13.51 -3.28
N LEU A 209 0.31 13.74 -2.02
CA LEU A 209 -0.56 13.51 -0.85
C LEU A 209 -1.69 14.55 -0.77
N PRO A 210 -2.86 14.19 -0.17
CA PRO A 210 -3.20 12.86 0.32
C PRO A 210 -3.82 11.98 -0.78
N HIS A 211 -3.49 10.70 -0.80
CA HIS A 211 -4.05 9.76 -1.76
C HIS A 211 -4.07 8.31 -1.25
N LEU A 212 -4.78 7.47 -1.96
CA LEU A 212 -4.69 6.02 -1.86
C LEU A 212 -4.27 5.44 -3.22
N THR A 213 -3.65 4.26 -3.21
CA THR A 213 -3.33 3.49 -4.41
C THR A 213 -3.74 2.04 -4.22
N TYR A 214 -4.30 1.45 -5.26
CA TYR A 214 -4.64 0.04 -5.28
C TYR A 214 -4.39 -0.58 -6.65
N MET A 215 -4.38 -1.90 -6.69
CA MET A 215 -4.16 -2.65 -7.92
C MET A 215 -5.14 -3.81 -8.01
N THR A 216 -5.82 -3.91 -9.13
CA THR A 216 -6.63 -5.08 -9.51
C THR A 216 -5.96 -5.85 -10.63
N SER A 217 -6.35 -7.10 -10.82
CA SER A 217 -5.86 -7.93 -11.92
C SER A 217 -6.99 -8.65 -12.65
N ALA A 218 -6.72 -9.05 -13.88
CA ALA A 218 -7.60 -9.87 -14.70
C ALA A 218 -6.78 -10.76 -15.63
N GLU A 219 -7.36 -11.84 -16.13
CA GLU A 219 -6.70 -12.76 -17.06
C GLU A 219 -6.40 -12.09 -18.42
N ASN A 220 -7.28 -11.18 -18.84
CA ASN A 220 -7.17 -10.44 -20.09
C ASN A 220 -8.03 -9.16 -20.07
N GLU A 221 -7.97 -8.37 -21.14
CA GLU A 221 -8.72 -7.11 -21.26
C GLU A 221 -10.24 -7.32 -21.30
N GLU A 222 -10.73 -8.40 -21.90
CA GLU A 222 -12.16 -8.70 -21.98
C GLU A 222 -12.71 -9.00 -20.59
N ALA A 223 -12.05 -9.86 -19.81
CA ALA A 223 -12.40 -10.15 -18.43
C ALA A 223 -12.35 -8.90 -17.56
N HIS A 224 -11.30 -8.09 -17.70
CA HIS A 224 -11.14 -6.81 -17.01
C HIS A 224 -12.35 -5.89 -17.27
N LYS A 225 -12.69 -5.66 -18.54
CA LYS A 225 -13.84 -4.82 -18.90
C LYS A 225 -15.15 -5.36 -18.33
N LYS A 226 -15.39 -6.68 -18.47
CA LYS A 226 -16.60 -7.35 -17.96
C LYS A 226 -16.75 -7.15 -16.44
N HIS A 227 -15.67 -7.31 -15.68
CA HIS A 227 -15.70 -7.16 -14.23
C HIS A 227 -15.97 -5.70 -13.82
N TRP A 228 -15.38 -4.72 -14.50
CA TRP A 228 -15.67 -3.29 -14.24
C TRP A 228 -17.10 -2.90 -14.63
N ASP A 229 -17.63 -3.43 -15.74
CA ASP A 229 -19.01 -3.21 -16.14
C ASP A 229 -20.00 -3.80 -15.10
N ALA A 230 -19.67 -4.96 -14.53
CA ALA A 230 -20.44 -5.58 -13.46
C ALA A 230 -20.36 -4.78 -12.15
N PHE A 231 -19.14 -4.32 -11.76
CA PHE A 231 -18.95 -3.47 -10.59
C PHE A 231 -19.77 -2.18 -10.68
N GLY A 232 -19.78 -1.52 -11.84
CA GLY A 232 -20.53 -0.29 -12.06
C GLY A 232 -22.05 -0.44 -11.84
N LYS A 233 -22.58 -1.67 -11.92
CA LYS A 233 -23.99 -2.02 -11.70
C LYS A 233 -24.25 -2.69 -10.35
N HIS A 234 -23.23 -2.88 -9.52
CA HIS A 234 -23.34 -3.59 -8.25
C HIS A 234 -24.17 -2.78 -7.23
N PRO A 235 -25.19 -3.38 -6.57
CA PRO A 235 -26.07 -2.64 -5.65
C PRO A 235 -25.32 -1.97 -4.51
N LYS A 236 -24.29 -2.63 -3.96
CA LYS A 236 -23.46 -2.06 -2.90
C LYS A 236 -22.67 -0.84 -3.37
N TRP A 237 -22.14 -0.89 -4.60
CA TRP A 237 -21.48 0.26 -5.20
C TRP A 237 -22.47 1.42 -5.40
N ASP A 238 -23.68 1.12 -5.88
CA ASP A 238 -24.72 2.13 -6.06
C ASP A 238 -25.08 2.81 -4.73
N GLN A 239 -25.22 2.04 -3.65
CA GLN A 239 -25.44 2.56 -2.31
C GLN A 239 -24.28 3.49 -1.86
N LEU A 240 -23.03 3.01 -1.99
CA LEU A 240 -21.85 3.74 -1.50
C LEU A 240 -21.59 5.03 -2.27
N LYS A 241 -21.70 5.01 -3.60
CA LYS A 241 -21.43 6.20 -4.42
C LYS A 241 -22.47 7.32 -4.25
N ASN A 242 -23.69 6.97 -3.80
CA ASN A 242 -24.77 7.93 -3.56
C ASN A 242 -24.87 8.35 -2.07
N ASP A 243 -24.04 7.80 -1.19
CA ASP A 243 -24.02 8.17 0.22
C ASP A 243 -23.32 9.53 0.40
N PRO A 244 -24.02 10.56 0.93
CA PRO A 244 -23.47 11.91 1.08
C PRO A 244 -22.19 11.98 1.92
N GLN A 245 -21.95 11.01 2.84
CA GLN A 245 -20.73 10.99 3.63
C GLN A 245 -19.46 10.80 2.79
N TYR A 246 -19.59 10.17 1.60
CA TYR A 246 -18.49 9.90 0.67
C TYR A 246 -18.42 10.90 -0.50
N ALA A 247 -19.26 11.92 -0.50
CA ALA A 247 -19.24 12.96 -1.54
C ALA A 247 -17.89 13.70 -1.56
N ASP A 248 -17.42 14.04 -2.77
CA ASP A 248 -16.21 14.82 -3.01
C ASP A 248 -14.95 14.26 -2.35
N THR A 249 -14.83 12.92 -2.30
CA THR A 249 -13.68 12.25 -1.69
C THR A 249 -12.50 12.08 -2.64
N VAL A 250 -12.70 12.28 -3.94
CA VAL A 250 -11.67 12.10 -4.98
C VAL A 250 -11.55 13.35 -5.82
N SER A 251 -10.34 13.91 -5.91
CA SER A 251 -10.01 15.09 -6.73
C SER A 251 -9.44 14.70 -8.10
N LYS A 252 -8.69 13.60 -8.15
CA LYS A 252 -8.05 13.12 -9.37
C LYS A 252 -7.87 11.61 -9.33
N ILE A 253 -8.06 10.96 -10.49
CA ILE A 253 -7.78 9.54 -10.67
C ILE A 253 -6.68 9.40 -11.72
N THR A 254 -5.59 8.72 -11.35
CA THR A 254 -4.56 8.29 -12.30
C THR A 254 -4.61 6.78 -12.43
N LYS A 255 -4.46 6.27 -13.66
CA LYS A 255 -4.55 4.84 -13.99
C LYS A 255 -3.34 4.41 -14.78
N TRP A 256 -2.86 3.19 -14.51
CA TRP A 256 -1.82 2.50 -15.27
C TRP A 256 -2.29 1.09 -15.58
N PHE A 257 -2.13 0.69 -16.83
CA PHE A 257 -2.30 -0.68 -17.27
C PHE A 257 -0.93 -1.32 -17.36
N LEU A 258 -0.74 -2.41 -16.61
CA LEU A 258 0.57 -2.98 -16.33
C LEU A 258 0.60 -4.46 -16.70
N THR A 259 1.77 -4.91 -17.12
CA THR A 259 2.10 -6.33 -17.28
C THR A 259 3.23 -6.69 -16.33
N PRO A 260 3.21 -7.89 -15.70
CA PRO A 260 4.27 -8.28 -14.81
C PRO A 260 5.52 -8.63 -15.62
N LYS A 261 6.69 -8.25 -15.10
CA LYS A 261 7.97 -8.74 -15.63
C LYS A 261 8.08 -10.25 -15.42
N PRO A 262 8.82 -10.99 -16.27
CA PRO A 262 8.93 -12.46 -16.16
C PRO A 262 9.41 -12.95 -14.79
N TYR A 263 10.18 -12.14 -14.08
CA TYR A 263 10.72 -12.44 -12.75
C TYR A 263 9.87 -11.86 -11.61
N SER A 264 8.79 -11.13 -11.90
CA SER A 264 7.85 -10.62 -10.88
C SER A 264 7.29 -11.77 -10.04
N GLN A 265 7.12 -11.55 -8.75
CA GLN A 265 6.54 -12.54 -7.82
C GLN A 265 5.02 -12.39 -7.66
N ILE A 266 4.45 -11.38 -8.34
CA ILE A 266 3.00 -11.09 -8.34
C ILE A 266 2.41 -11.32 -9.71
#